data_5755668f14cde5b52251bc1fbea91222
#
_entry.id   5755668f14cde5b52251bc1fbea91222
#
_cell.length_a   1.000
_cell.length_b   1.000
_cell.length_c   1.000
_cell.angle_alpha   90.00
_cell.angle_beta   90.00
_cell.angle_gamma   90.00
#
_symmetry.space_group_name_H-M   'P 1'
#
loop_
_entity.id
_entity.type
_entity.pdbx_description
1 polymer ?
#
loop_
_entity_poly.entity_id
_entity_poly.type
_entity_poly.pdbx_seq_one_letter_code
_entity_poly.pdbx_strand_id
1 'polypeptide(L)'
;MSLKLKLSLVITVVLVLTVVLLSAMLLRQQQEALTVEMVKRGRTIAQNLAASAKNPLVSEDEPTLNLLVKEAMKDPDVAYVAITDEKGRALAHSDMHLVGRPLERPARLKPLGSGLLDQTYAAEGADIIDFSIPLSFRQVPVGALYIGVSQRANAAALARARNNAIFVSGTMVLLGIGGAFALGKVLSRPISRLTEGTRAIKDGNYAIELHVDSSDEIGKLTRSFNEMAASLKEKDAIKRAFTRYVAREVVSEILQDPDKIVLTGERRDVTVLFCDVRGFTSISERLSPEEVVSLLNAFYTLMIDATFKHEGTLDKFLGDGVMAVFGAPIFHPDHSVRALRTALAMQTGIRELSARRVAEGKDPLKIGIGVNAGCAVAGNVGTEQRMEYTVIGDSVNLASRLESYAKAGQILISSDTHALVKSAIDARPLGRMKVRGKEDEIDVYEVLGVRGE
;
A
#
# COMPACT_ATOMS: atom_id res chain seq x y z
N MET A 1 7.73 -5.11 10.06
CA MET A 1 8.91 -4.28 9.68
C MET A 1 8.47 -3.33 8.58
N SER A 2 8.65 -2.02 8.75
CA SER A 2 8.23 -1.01 7.76
C SER A 2 9.05 -1.13 6.46
N LEU A 3 8.47 -0.72 5.33
CA LEU A 3 9.14 -0.72 4.02
C LEU A 3 10.47 0.04 4.07
N LYS A 4 10.49 1.18 4.78
CA LYS A 4 11.68 1.99 5.02
C LYS A 4 12.81 1.17 5.64
N LEU A 5 12.51 0.39 6.69
CA LEU A 5 13.50 -0.39 7.42
C LEU A 5 14.03 -1.57 6.59
N LYS A 6 13.15 -2.21 5.80
CA LYS A 6 13.55 -3.28 4.86
C LYS A 6 14.52 -2.75 3.80
N LEU A 7 14.16 -1.63 3.15
CA LEU A 7 14.97 -1.05 2.09
C LEU A 7 16.33 -0.58 2.60
N SER A 8 16.35 0.18 3.72
CA SER A 8 17.59 0.64 4.33
C SER A 8 18.50 -0.51 4.76
N LEU A 9 17.93 -1.59 5.33
CA LEU A 9 18.69 -2.76 5.75
C LEU A 9 19.34 -3.46 4.54
N VAL A 10 18.59 -3.71 3.47
CA VAL A 10 19.11 -4.39 2.28
C VAL A 10 20.24 -3.57 1.65
N ILE A 11 20.03 -2.27 1.46
CA ILE A 11 21.05 -1.37 0.89
C ILE A 11 22.31 -1.36 1.77
N THR A 12 22.14 -1.23 3.09
CA THR A 12 23.27 -1.22 4.03
C THR A 12 24.04 -2.52 4.01
N VAL A 13 23.37 -3.69 4.03
CA VAL A 13 24.02 -5.00 3.99
C VAL A 13 24.82 -5.18 2.70
N VAL A 14 24.23 -4.87 1.55
CA VAL A 14 24.91 -4.97 0.25
C VAL A 14 26.13 -4.05 0.21
N LEU A 15 25.99 -2.81 0.67
CA LEU A 15 27.08 -1.83 0.68
C LEU A 15 28.22 -2.27 1.59
N VAL A 16 27.94 -2.71 2.83
CA VAL A 16 28.95 -3.20 3.77
C VAL A 16 29.69 -4.40 3.18
N LEU A 17 28.96 -5.38 2.63
CA LEU A 17 29.53 -6.57 2.03
C LEU A 17 30.47 -6.20 0.86
N THR A 18 30.04 -5.30 -0.02
CA THR A 18 30.81 -4.85 -1.18
C THR A 18 32.10 -4.13 -0.74
N VAL A 19 32.00 -3.20 0.22
CA VAL A 19 33.15 -2.42 0.73
C VAL A 19 34.16 -3.34 1.41
N VAL A 20 33.70 -4.29 2.26
CA VAL A 20 34.59 -5.24 2.93
C VAL A 20 35.30 -6.14 1.93
N LEU A 21 34.59 -6.68 0.96
CA LEU A 21 35.15 -7.58 -0.05
C LEU A 21 36.17 -6.87 -0.94
N LEU A 22 35.85 -5.65 -1.39
CA LEU A 22 36.75 -4.84 -2.20
C LEU A 22 38.01 -4.44 -1.42
N SER A 23 37.86 -4.01 -0.16
CA SER A 23 38.98 -3.65 0.69
C SER A 23 39.91 -4.84 0.98
N ALA A 24 39.36 -6.03 1.23
CA ALA A 24 40.14 -7.25 1.42
C ALA A 24 40.89 -7.65 0.13
N MET A 25 40.27 -7.52 -1.03
CA MET A 25 40.89 -7.80 -2.32
C MET A 25 42.06 -6.84 -2.61
N LEU A 26 41.84 -5.53 -2.42
CA LEU A 26 42.89 -4.52 -2.64
C LEU A 26 44.08 -4.71 -1.70
N LEU A 27 43.85 -5.01 -0.41
CA LEU A 27 44.91 -5.27 0.54
C LEU A 27 45.74 -6.50 0.17
N ARG A 28 45.11 -7.59 -0.28
CA ARG A 28 45.79 -8.80 -0.76
C ARG A 28 46.66 -8.48 -1.99
N GLN A 29 46.07 -7.80 -2.98
CA GLN A 29 46.80 -7.43 -4.19
C GLN A 29 48.00 -6.54 -3.89
N GLN A 30 47.88 -5.59 -2.97
CA GLN A 30 48.97 -4.72 -2.56
C GLN A 30 50.08 -5.50 -1.81
N GLN A 31 49.70 -6.45 -0.95
CA GLN A 31 50.66 -7.32 -0.27
C GLN A 31 51.45 -8.17 -1.25
N GLU A 32 50.78 -8.80 -2.21
CA GLU A 32 51.44 -9.61 -3.25
C GLU A 32 52.40 -8.75 -4.10
N ALA A 33 51.92 -7.57 -4.57
CA ALA A 33 52.75 -6.65 -5.34
C ALA A 33 54.02 -6.22 -4.62
N LEU A 34 53.89 -5.81 -3.36
CA LEU A 34 55.04 -5.42 -2.52
C LEU A 34 56.04 -6.57 -2.29
N THR A 35 55.52 -7.79 -2.10
CA THR A 35 56.38 -8.98 -1.93
C THR A 35 57.15 -9.31 -3.20
N VAL A 36 56.49 -9.31 -4.35
CA VAL A 36 57.13 -9.56 -5.67
C VAL A 36 58.20 -8.52 -5.98
N GLU A 37 57.92 -7.24 -5.74
CA GLU A 37 58.88 -6.16 -5.97
C GLU A 37 60.11 -6.30 -5.10
N MET A 38 59.95 -6.64 -3.81
CA MET A 38 61.01 -6.83 -2.86
C MET A 38 61.90 -8.02 -3.21
N VAL A 39 61.30 -9.15 -3.63
CA VAL A 39 62.08 -10.33 -4.11
C VAL A 39 62.89 -9.97 -5.36
N LYS A 40 62.28 -9.24 -6.29
CA LYS A 40 62.96 -8.79 -7.52
C LYS A 40 64.12 -7.86 -7.19
N ARG A 41 63.93 -6.87 -6.30
CA ARG A 41 64.98 -5.94 -5.88
C ARG A 41 66.09 -6.65 -5.13
N GLY A 42 65.77 -7.50 -4.13
CA GLY A 42 66.73 -8.29 -3.40
C GLY A 42 67.57 -9.19 -4.27
N ARG A 43 66.95 -9.86 -5.25
CA ARG A 43 67.65 -10.69 -6.26
C ARG A 43 68.64 -9.87 -7.10
N THR A 44 68.24 -8.67 -7.52
CA THR A 44 69.14 -7.79 -8.30
C THR A 44 70.32 -7.33 -7.48
N ILE A 45 70.13 -6.92 -6.21
CA ILE A 45 71.23 -6.54 -5.31
C ILE A 45 72.16 -7.73 -5.10
N ALA A 46 71.63 -8.93 -4.82
CA ALA A 46 72.44 -10.14 -4.61
C ALA A 46 73.23 -10.52 -5.87
N GLN A 47 72.67 -10.43 -7.04
CA GLN A 47 73.35 -10.72 -8.32
C GLN A 47 74.48 -9.72 -8.62
N ASN A 48 74.21 -8.44 -8.41
CA ASN A 48 75.24 -7.40 -8.64
C ASN A 48 76.40 -7.54 -7.66
N LEU A 49 76.10 -7.77 -6.40
CA LEU A 49 77.10 -7.98 -5.34
C LEU A 49 77.94 -9.27 -5.60
N ALA A 50 77.28 -10.36 -5.99
CA ALA A 50 77.90 -11.61 -6.39
C ALA A 50 78.85 -11.42 -7.57
N ALA A 51 78.46 -10.66 -8.58
CA ALA A 51 79.33 -10.36 -9.73
C ALA A 51 80.57 -9.55 -9.29
N SER A 52 80.39 -8.54 -8.42
CA SER A 52 81.53 -7.71 -7.90
C SER A 52 82.45 -8.42 -6.95
N ALA A 53 81.89 -9.38 -6.18
CA ALA A 53 82.70 -10.12 -5.15
C ALA A 53 83.58 -11.23 -5.75
N LYS A 54 83.36 -11.70 -6.99
CA LYS A 54 84.11 -12.84 -7.58
C LYS A 54 85.61 -12.60 -7.69
N ASN A 55 86.05 -11.49 -8.20
CA ASN A 55 87.45 -11.19 -8.38
C ASN A 55 88.16 -10.95 -7.02
N PRO A 56 87.66 -10.09 -6.13
CA PRO A 56 88.23 -9.91 -4.80
C PRO A 56 88.32 -11.22 -3.97
N LEU A 57 87.33 -12.10 -4.12
CA LEU A 57 87.35 -13.38 -3.42
C LEU A 57 88.47 -14.30 -3.89
N VAL A 58 88.75 -14.39 -5.19
CA VAL A 58 89.79 -15.19 -5.77
C VAL A 58 91.16 -14.63 -5.46
N SER A 59 91.32 -13.30 -5.32
CA SER A 59 92.55 -12.61 -4.98
C SER A 59 92.80 -12.49 -3.45
N GLU A 60 91.88 -13.00 -2.62
CA GLU A 60 91.94 -12.87 -1.16
C GLU A 60 91.96 -11.41 -0.72
N ASP A 61 91.35 -10.49 -1.46
CA ASP A 61 91.30 -9.06 -1.16
C ASP A 61 90.19 -8.77 -0.14
N GLU A 62 90.47 -9.09 1.14
CA GLU A 62 89.52 -8.86 2.26
C GLU A 62 89.07 -7.37 2.37
N PRO A 63 89.94 -6.34 2.21
CA PRO A 63 89.52 -4.95 2.27
C PRO A 63 88.46 -4.61 1.27
N THR A 64 88.61 -5.09 0.00
CA THR A 64 87.58 -4.88 -1.09
C THR A 64 86.30 -5.64 -0.81
N LEU A 65 86.40 -6.90 -0.26
CA LEU A 65 85.19 -7.63 0.16
C LEU A 65 84.42 -6.92 1.26
N ASN A 66 85.13 -6.40 2.27
CA ASN A 66 84.45 -5.62 3.34
C ASN A 66 83.90 -4.29 2.85
N LEU A 67 84.55 -3.64 1.88
CA LEU A 67 83.93 -2.44 1.22
C LEU A 67 82.65 -2.75 0.51
N LEU A 68 82.62 -3.85 -0.24
CA LEU A 68 81.40 -4.32 -0.94
C LEU A 68 80.27 -4.63 0.05
N VAL A 69 80.54 -5.28 1.15
CA VAL A 69 79.57 -5.55 2.24
C VAL A 69 79.06 -4.24 2.82
N LYS A 70 79.96 -3.30 3.12
CA LYS A 70 79.60 -1.99 3.71
C LYS A 70 78.77 -1.16 2.74
N GLU A 71 79.04 -1.28 1.44
CA GLU A 71 78.30 -0.59 0.41
C GLU A 71 76.91 -1.15 0.28
N ALA A 72 76.73 -2.48 0.27
CA ALA A 72 75.41 -3.14 0.25
C ALA A 72 74.59 -2.83 1.52
N MET A 73 75.20 -2.69 2.63
CA MET A 73 74.54 -2.30 3.89
C MET A 73 74.05 -0.83 3.95
N LYS A 74 74.44 0.01 2.99
CA LYS A 74 73.83 1.35 2.84
C LYS A 74 72.33 1.30 2.44
N ASP A 75 71.86 0.20 1.84
CA ASP A 75 70.47 -0.01 1.55
C ASP A 75 69.72 -0.33 2.87
N PRO A 76 68.73 0.48 3.29
CA PRO A 76 68.05 0.29 4.57
C PRO A 76 67.25 -1.00 4.68
N ASP A 77 66.93 -1.62 3.55
CA ASP A 77 66.22 -2.88 3.51
C ASP A 77 67.15 -4.10 3.67
N VAL A 78 68.47 -3.92 3.55
CA VAL A 78 69.46 -4.99 3.74
C VAL A 78 69.70 -5.19 5.24
N ALA A 79 69.36 -6.36 5.75
CA ALA A 79 69.50 -6.73 7.14
C ALA A 79 70.93 -7.25 7.46
N TYR A 80 71.51 -8.02 6.55
CA TYR A 80 72.85 -8.54 6.65
C TYR A 80 73.43 -8.92 5.28
N VAL A 81 74.76 -8.95 5.21
CA VAL A 81 75.53 -9.49 4.10
C VAL A 81 76.69 -10.33 4.62
N ALA A 82 76.86 -11.49 4.00
CA ALA A 82 77.98 -12.34 4.32
C ALA A 82 78.63 -12.92 3.06
N ILE A 83 79.93 -12.90 2.88
CA ILE A 83 80.68 -13.55 1.83
C ILE A 83 81.59 -14.62 2.49
N THR A 84 81.45 -15.87 2.06
CA THR A 84 82.18 -16.99 2.67
C THR A 84 83.15 -17.61 1.70
N ASP A 85 84.16 -18.32 2.24
CA ASP A 85 85.04 -19.24 1.54
C ASP A 85 84.30 -20.56 1.15
N GLU A 86 85.02 -21.49 0.49
CA GLU A 86 84.53 -22.84 0.17
C GLU A 86 84.15 -23.68 1.39
N LYS A 87 84.76 -23.38 2.53
CA LYS A 87 84.56 -24.07 3.84
C LYS A 87 83.45 -23.44 4.67
N GLY A 88 82.76 -22.42 4.10
CA GLY A 88 81.66 -21.71 4.76
C GLY A 88 82.14 -20.74 5.87
N ARG A 89 83.42 -20.35 5.92
CA ARG A 89 83.92 -19.32 6.87
C ARG A 89 83.64 -17.94 6.25
N ALA A 90 83.13 -17.00 7.04
CA ALA A 90 82.90 -15.63 6.60
C ALA A 90 84.22 -14.89 6.38
N LEU A 91 84.50 -14.52 5.15
CA LEU A 91 85.63 -13.66 4.78
C LEU A 91 85.30 -12.19 4.93
N ALA A 92 84.03 -11.83 4.70
CA ALA A 92 83.47 -10.52 4.98
C ALA A 92 82.02 -10.68 5.51
N HIS A 93 81.68 -9.90 6.49
CA HIS A 93 80.35 -9.95 7.11
C HIS A 93 79.90 -8.56 7.59
N SER A 94 78.60 -8.26 7.53
CA SER A 94 78.05 -7.01 8.06
C SER A 94 78.31 -6.81 9.57
N ASP A 95 78.38 -7.90 10.33
CA ASP A 95 78.85 -7.91 11.69
C ASP A 95 80.37 -8.37 11.72
N MET A 96 81.22 -7.46 11.99
CA MET A 96 82.68 -7.70 12.02
C MET A 96 83.13 -8.80 13.01
N HIS A 97 82.32 -9.08 14.06
CA HIS A 97 82.62 -10.15 15.04
C HIS A 97 82.47 -11.56 14.48
N LEU A 98 81.79 -11.70 13.34
CA LEU A 98 81.57 -12.98 12.67
C LEU A 98 82.58 -13.26 11.56
N VAL A 99 83.48 -12.32 11.23
CA VAL A 99 84.51 -12.53 10.22
C VAL A 99 85.51 -13.58 10.73
N GLY A 100 85.91 -14.49 9.88
CA GLY A 100 86.80 -15.63 10.18
C GLY A 100 86.12 -16.83 10.86
N ARG A 101 84.80 -16.71 11.20
CA ARG A 101 84.03 -17.80 11.82
C ARG A 101 83.18 -18.53 10.77
N PRO A 102 82.80 -19.80 11.04
CA PRO A 102 81.82 -20.47 10.25
C PRO A 102 80.51 -19.68 10.28
N LEU A 103 79.88 -19.48 9.12
CA LEU A 103 78.60 -18.79 9.06
C LEU A 103 77.46 -19.69 9.58
N GLU A 104 76.93 -19.35 10.73
CA GLU A 104 75.78 -20.03 11.32
C GLU A 104 74.48 -19.55 10.62
N ARG A 105 73.85 -20.41 9.82
CA ARG A 105 72.58 -20.13 9.17
C ARG A 105 71.46 -20.79 9.95
N PRO A 106 70.29 -20.17 9.97
CA PRO A 106 69.12 -20.80 10.57
C PRO A 106 68.84 -22.20 9.99
N ALA A 107 68.71 -23.21 10.87
CA ALA A 107 68.54 -24.61 10.46
C ALA A 107 67.36 -24.90 9.56
N ARG A 108 66.43 -23.95 9.44
CA ARG A 108 65.23 -24.03 8.57
C ARG A 108 65.55 -23.72 7.11
N LEU A 109 66.66 -23.08 6.81
CA LEU A 109 67.03 -22.74 5.45
C LEU A 109 67.62 -23.95 4.73
N LYS A 110 67.21 -24.16 3.49
CA LYS A 110 67.81 -25.23 2.65
C LYS A 110 69.27 -24.92 2.36
N PRO A 111 70.08 -25.96 2.24
CA PRO A 111 71.48 -25.78 1.81
C PRO A 111 71.57 -25.10 0.44
N LEU A 112 72.67 -24.38 0.22
CA LEU A 112 72.97 -23.71 -1.02
C LEU A 112 73.03 -24.72 -2.19
N GLY A 113 72.26 -24.47 -3.23
CA GLY A 113 72.32 -25.26 -4.48
C GLY A 113 73.27 -24.67 -5.49
N SER A 114 73.14 -25.09 -6.75
CA SER A 114 74.00 -24.62 -7.86
C SER A 114 73.65 -23.24 -8.40
N GLY A 115 72.60 -22.61 -7.90
CA GLY A 115 72.11 -21.32 -8.37
C GLY A 115 71.60 -20.40 -7.25
N LEU A 116 71.11 -19.23 -7.62
CA LEU A 116 70.47 -18.31 -6.68
C LEU A 116 69.25 -18.94 -6.03
N LEU A 117 69.24 -18.96 -4.71
CA LEU A 117 68.15 -19.46 -3.89
C LEU A 117 67.61 -18.32 -3.02
N ASP A 118 66.29 -18.07 -3.05
CA ASP A 118 65.62 -17.15 -2.14
C ASP A 118 64.74 -17.93 -1.16
N GLN A 119 64.80 -17.60 0.13
CA GLN A 119 64.09 -18.28 1.20
C GLN A 119 63.69 -17.25 2.27
N THR A 120 62.49 -17.39 2.82
CA THR A 120 62.00 -16.48 3.89
C THR A 120 62.14 -17.18 5.25
N TYR A 121 62.62 -16.47 6.23
CA TYR A 121 62.61 -16.89 7.62
C TYR A 121 62.38 -15.72 8.59
N ALA A 122 61.81 -16.03 9.72
CA ALA A 122 61.57 -15.02 10.76
C ALA A 122 62.82 -14.82 11.63
N ALA A 123 63.28 -13.57 11.75
CA ALA A 123 64.40 -13.19 12.63
C ALA A 123 64.11 -11.81 13.27
N GLU A 124 64.42 -11.67 14.55
CA GLU A 124 64.39 -10.40 15.32
C GLU A 124 63.08 -9.59 15.14
N GLY A 125 61.93 -10.27 15.06
CA GLY A 125 60.61 -9.62 14.95
C GLY A 125 60.24 -9.13 13.55
N ALA A 126 60.95 -9.54 12.51
CA ALA A 126 60.59 -9.34 11.11
C ALA A 126 60.93 -10.58 10.26
N ASP A 127 60.21 -10.77 9.20
CA ASP A 127 60.55 -11.75 8.18
C ASP A 127 61.73 -11.23 7.34
N ILE A 128 62.76 -12.07 7.17
CA ILE A 128 63.92 -11.82 6.32
C ILE A 128 63.83 -12.74 5.11
N ILE A 129 64.02 -12.18 3.93
CA ILE A 129 64.24 -12.97 2.71
C ILE A 129 65.73 -13.10 2.53
N ASP A 130 66.24 -14.34 2.66
CA ASP A 130 67.65 -14.71 2.45
C ASP A 130 67.85 -15.07 0.98
N PHE A 131 68.77 -14.35 0.33
CA PHE A 131 69.23 -14.65 -1.01
C PHE A 131 70.64 -15.26 -0.88
N SER A 132 70.77 -16.50 -1.35
CA SER A 132 72.06 -17.22 -1.33
C SER A 132 72.49 -17.48 -2.73
N ILE A 133 73.75 -17.10 -3.09
CA ILE A 133 74.35 -17.27 -4.41
C ILE A 133 75.70 -17.97 -4.29
N PRO A 134 75.91 -19.14 -4.96
CA PRO A 134 77.25 -19.74 -5.01
C PRO A 134 78.15 -18.88 -5.90
N LEU A 135 79.34 -18.59 -5.41
CA LEU A 135 80.37 -17.87 -6.14
C LEU A 135 81.34 -18.89 -6.76
N SER A 136 81.43 -18.82 -8.10
CA SER A 136 82.34 -19.71 -8.84
C SER A 136 83.21 -18.89 -9.80
N PHE A 137 84.47 -19.29 -9.93
CA PHE A 137 85.45 -18.75 -10.85
C PHE A 137 85.93 -19.87 -11.77
N ARG A 138 85.75 -19.69 -13.10
CA ARG A 138 86.09 -20.70 -14.13
C ARG A 138 85.51 -22.09 -13.78
N GLN A 139 84.26 -22.11 -13.32
CA GLN A 139 83.47 -23.31 -12.96
C GLN A 139 83.91 -23.99 -11.65
N VAL A 140 84.85 -23.44 -10.94
CA VAL A 140 85.30 -23.96 -9.61
C VAL A 140 84.56 -23.13 -8.55
N PRO A 141 83.91 -23.75 -7.57
CA PRO A 141 83.29 -23.02 -6.46
C PRO A 141 84.38 -22.38 -5.63
N VAL A 142 84.26 -21.08 -5.35
CA VAL A 142 85.23 -20.30 -4.55
C VAL A 142 84.65 -19.76 -3.27
N GLY A 143 83.32 -19.91 -3.11
CA GLY A 143 82.62 -19.47 -1.89
C GLY A 143 81.15 -19.20 -2.17
N ALA A 144 80.52 -18.44 -1.28
CA ALA A 144 79.10 -18.07 -1.40
C ALA A 144 78.83 -16.66 -0.84
N LEU A 145 77.85 -16.03 -1.42
CA LEU A 145 77.27 -14.78 -0.97
C LEU A 145 75.89 -15.04 -0.34
N TYR A 146 75.69 -14.45 0.78
CA TYR A 146 74.37 -14.43 1.48
C TYR A 146 73.98 -12.99 1.75
N ILE A 147 72.74 -12.63 1.46
CA ILE A 147 72.19 -11.32 1.72
C ILE A 147 70.78 -11.47 2.26
N GLY A 148 70.53 -10.93 3.45
CA GLY A 148 69.20 -10.91 4.04
C GLY A 148 68.54 -9.56 3.80
N VAL A 149 67.33 -9.57 3.29
CA VAL A 149 66.50 -8.36 3.07
C VAL A 149 65.32 -8.39 4.05
N SER A 150 65.21 -7.35 4.85
CA SER A 150 64.22 -7.22 5.91
C SER A 150 62.88 -6.77 5.35
N GLN A 151 61.78 -7.40 5.77
CA GLN A 151 60.43 -7.00 5.41
C GLN A 151 59.86 -5.91 6.34
N ARG A 152 60.66 -5.30 7.26
CA ARG A 152 60.13 -4.29 8.22
C ARG A 152 59.50 -3.08 7.52
N ALA A 153 60.10 -2.53 6.50
CA ALA A 153 59.56 -1.39 5.76
C ALA A 153 58.27 -1.71 5.08
N ASN A 154 58.15 -2.91 4.47
CA ASN A 154 56.92 -3.39 3.85
C ASN A 154 55.80 -3.65 4.87
N ALA A 155 56.13 -4.20 6.04
CA ALA A 155 55.16 -4.40 7.11
C ALA A 155 54.57 -3.05 7.60
N ALA A 156 55.43 -2.02 7.74
CA ALA A 156 54.98 -0.67 8.10
C ALA A 156 54.13 -0.01 6.99
N ALA A 157 54.49 -0.21 5.72
CA ALA A 157 53.72 0.28 4.58
C ALA A 157 52.36 -0.43 4.51
N LEU A 158 52.30 -1.73 4.68
CA LEU A 158 51.09 -2.52 4.70
C LEU A 158 50.18 -2.15 5.89
N ALA A 159 50.73 -1.90 7.06
CA ALA A 159 49.99 -1.44 8.24
C ALA A 159 49.34 -0.07 7.99
N ARG A 160 50.07 0.88 7.37
CA ARG A 160 49.50 2.19 6.96
C ARG A 160 48.38 2.01 5.92
N ALA A 161 48.61 1.19 4.87
CA ALA A 161 47.60 0.90 3.86
C ALA A 161 46.32 0.30 4.47
N ARG A 162 46.49 -0.67 5.41
CA ARG A 162 45.36 -1.28 6.13
C ARG A 162 44.57 -0.23 6.94
N ASN A 163 45.26 0.64 7.68
CA ASN A 163 44.62 1.66 8.51
C ASN A 163 43.86 2.69 7.61
N ASN A 164 44.46 3.08 6.50
CA ASN A 164 43.81 3.94 5.53
C ASN A 164 42.57 3.25 4.90
N ALA A 165 42.66 1.99 4.54
CA ALA A 165 41.56 1.21 4.03
C ALA A 165 40.40 1.11 5.03
N ILE A 166 40.71 0.87 6.32
CA ILE A 166 39.69 0.84 7.39
C ILE A 166 39.04 2.21 7.54
N PHE A 167 39.80 3.30 7.54
CA PHE A 167 39.27 4.65 7.65
C PHE A 167 38.34 5.01 6.48
N VAL A 168 38.81 4.81 5.25
CA VAL A 168 38.03 5.07 4.05
C VAL A 168 36.78 4.21 3.99
N SER A 169 36.91 2.90 4.28
CA SER A 169 35.78 1.98 4.33
C SER A 169 34.74 2.36 5.37
N GLY A 170 35.22 2.73 6.58
CA GLY A 170 34.34 3.21 7.67
C GLY A 170 33.55 4.46 7.26
N THR A 171 34.24 5.42 6.65
CA THR A 171 33.59 6.65 6.15
C THR A 171 32.54 6.35 5.04
N MET A 172 32.87 5.48 4.08
CA MET A 172 31.94 5.06 3.03
C MET A 172 30.70 4.36 3.59
N VAL A 173 30.89 3.48 4.57
CA VAL A 173 29.75 2.79 5.23
C VAL A 173 28.86 3.79 5.96
N LEU A 174 29.43 4.74 6.71
CA LEU A 174 28.64 5.78 7.38
C LEU A 174 27.83 6.64 6.41
N LEU A 175 28.46 7.10 5.33
CA LEU A 175 27.79 7.88 4.29
C LEU A 175 26.69 7.05 3.60
N GLY A 176 26.98 5.79 3.33
CA GLY A 176 25.99 4.88 2.72
C GLY A 176 24.79 4.58 3.62
N ILE A 177 24.99 4.42 4.93
CA ILE A 177 23.91 4.28 5.91
C ILE A 177 23.05 5.54 5.94
N GLY A 178 23.68 6.73 5.96
CA GLY A 178 22.99 8.00 5.89
C GLY A 178 22.15 8.14 4.61
N GLY A 179 22.74 7.83 3.46
CA GLY A 179 22.06 7.82 2.15
C GLY A 179 20.90 6.83 2.08
N ALA A 180 21.10 5.60 2.56
CA ALA A 180 20.06 4.57 2.63
C ALA A 180 18.86 5.02 3.50
N PHE A 181 19.16 5.68 4.62
CA PHE A 181 18.12 6.21 5.50
C PHE A 181 17.36 7.38 4.87
N ALA A 182 18.06 8.29 4.20
CA ALA A 182 17.47 9.41 3.47
C ALA A 182 16.58 8.92 2.33
N LEU A 183 17.06 7.99 1.50
CA LEU A 183 16.32 7.39 0.41
C LEU A 183 15.06 6.65 0.92
N GLY A 184 15.22 5.88 2.00
CA GLY A 184 14.10 5.21 2.64
C GLY A 184 13.02 6.18 3.14
N LYS A 185 13.41 7.39 3.57
CA LYS A 185 12.46 8.43 3.98
C LYS A 185 11.76 9.07 2.78
N VAL A 186 12.50 9.36 1.72
CA VAL A 186 11.97 10.00 0.50
C VAL A 186 10.97 9.07 -0.21
N LEU A 187 11.24 7.78 -0.32
CA LEU A 187 10.36 6.84 -1.00
C LEU A 187 9.19 6.34 -0.12
N SER A 188 9.46 6.05 1.16
CA SER A 188 8.43 5.43 2.01
C SER A 188 7.31 6.39 2.43
N ARG A 189 7.59 7.68 2.60
CA ARG A 189 6.57 8.66 3.04
C ARG A 189 5.43 8.82 2.03
N PRO A 190 5.70 9.11 0.75
CA PRO A 190 4.64 9.22 -0.26
C PRO A 190 3.83 7.91 -0.41
N ILE A 191 4.52 6.76 -0.42
CA ILE A 191 3.85 5.44 -0.53
C ILE A 191 2.93 5.20 0.67
N SER A 192 3.35 5.56 1.89
CA SER A 192 2.51 5.44 3.08
C SER A 192 1.27 6.34 2.98
N ARG A 193 1.43 7.59 2.53
CA ARG A 193 0.30 8.52 2.30
C ARG A 193 -0.68 7.99 1.26
N LEU A 194 -0.18 7.41 0.15
CA LEU A 194 -1.01 6.76 -0.86
C LEU A 194 -1.79 5.57 -0.28
N THR A 195 -1.14 4.77 0.58
CA THR A 195 -1.78 3.64 1.26
C THR A 195 -2.87 4.11 2.23
N GLU A 196 -2.63 5.17 2.99
CA GLU A 196 -3.62 5.79 3.88
C GLU A 196 -4.78 6.38 3.08
N GLY A 197 -4.48 7.07 1.96
CA GLY A 197 -5.48 7.58 1.04
C GLY A 197 -6.37 6.48 0.47
N THR A 198 -5.79 5.37 0.03
CA THR A 198 -6.54 4.22 -0.48
C THR A 198 -7.45 3.61 0.60
N ARG A 199 -6.98 3.58 1.85
CA ARG A 199 -7.82 3.13 2.98
C ARG A 199 -8.98 4.08 3.23
N ALA A 200 -8.74 5.39 3.20
CA ALA A 200 -9.79 6.40 3.34
C ALA A 200 -10.87 6.27 2.25
N ILE A 201 -10.48 6.01 0.99
CA ILE A 201 -11.41 5.74 -0.11
C ILE A 201 -12.23 4.47 0.17
N LYS A 202 -11.60 3.39 0.64
CA LYS A 202 -12.31 2.16 1.04
C LYS A 202 -13.36 2.42 2.11
N ASP A 203 -13.06 3.32 3.05
CA ASP A 203 -13.97 3.69 4.14
C ASP A 203 -15.02 4.74 3.71
N GLY A 204 -15.11 5.06 2.41
CA GLY A 204 -16.11 5.97 1.84
C GLY A 204 -15.73 7.45 1.88
N ASN A 205 -14.55 7.80 2.31
CA ASN A 205 -14.07 9.18 2.29
C ASN A 205 -13.42 9.52 0.94
N TYR A 206 -14.26 9.95 -0.01
CA TYR A 206 -13.81 10.36 -1.35
C TYR A 206 -13.34 11.82 -1.42
N ALA A 207 -13.43 12.58 -0.34
CA ALA A 207 -12.99 13.98 -0.31
C ALA A 207 -11.49 14.15 -0.03
N ILE A 208 -10.75 13.04 0.05
CA ILE A 208 -9.31 13.05 0.30
C ILE A 208 -8.55 13.55 -0.93
N GLU A 209 -7.61 14.47 -0.71
CA GLU A 209 -6.67 14.95 -1.71
C GLU A 209 -5.25 14.83 -1.16
N LEU A 210 -4.36 14.16 -1.88
CA LEU A 210 -2.98 13.98 -1.49
C LEU A 210 -2.10 15.04 -2.15
N HIS A 211 -1.24 15.67 -1.34
CA HIS A 211 -0.28 16.65 -1.87
C HIS A 211 0.75 15.98 -2.79
N VAL A 212 1.02 16.59 -3.95
CA VAL A 212 1.99 16.10 -4.95
C VAL A 212 3.34 16.76 -4.67
N ASP A 213 4.22 16.02 -3.97
CA ASP A 213 5.53 16.52 -3.55
C ASP A 213 6.65 16.28 -4.59
N SER A 214 6.38 15.49 -5.64
CA SER A 214 7.39 15.06 -6.62
C SER A 214 6.89 15.14 -8.06
N SER A 215 7.82 15.29 -9.01
CA SER A 215 7.54 15.24 -10.46
C SER A 215 7.86 13.88 -11.10
N ASP A 216 8.35 12.91 -10.32
CA ASP A 216 8.70 11.55 -10.73
C ASP A 216 7.47 10.62 -10.86
N GLU A 217 7.70 9.31 -10.93
CA GLU A 217 6.66 8.29 -11.01
C GLU A 217 5.73 8.30 -9.81
N ILE A 218 6.25 8.64 -8.62
CA ILE A 218 5.44 8.76 -7.40
C ILE A 218 4.51 9.98 -7.49
N GLY A 219 5.01 11.10 -8.01
CA GLY A 219 4.19 12.28 -8.26
C GLY A 219 3.10 12.02 -9.31
N LYS A 220 3.40 11.28 -10.37
CA LYS A 220 2.39 10.84 -11.36
C LYS A 220 1.33 9.96 -10.72
N LEU A 221 1.75 8.98 -9.92
CA LEU A 221 0.83 8.08 -9.20
C LEU A 221 -0.07 8.86 -8.24
N THR A 222 0.48 9.87 -7.53
CA THR A 222 -0.31 10.71 -6.63
C THR A 222 -1.35 11.53 -7.38
N ARG A 223 -1.03 12.08 -8.57
CA ARG A 223 -2.01 12.77 -9.43
C ARG A 223 -3.12 11.83 -9.87
N SER A 224 -2.77 10.66 -10.42
CA SER A 224 -3.76 9.68 -10.85
C SER A 224 -4.66 9.19 -9.70
N PHE A 225 -4.11 9.08 -8.49
CA PHE A 225 -4.90 8.80 -7.29
C PHE A 225 -5.92 9.92 -7.01
N ASN A 226 -5.50 11.20 -7.06
CA ASN A 226 -6.40 12.33 -6.82
C ASN A 226 -7.50 12.41 -7.90
N GLU A 227 -7.17 12.17 -9.16
CA GLU A 227 -8.15 12.09 -10.26
C GLU A 227 -9.19 11.00 -10.03
N MET A 228 -8.73 9.81 -9.61
CA MET A 228 -9.62 8.70 -9.22
C MET A 228 -10.53 9.08 -8.04
N ALA A 229 -9.97 9.69 -6.99
CA ALA A 229 -10.73 10.13 -5.81
C ALA A 229 -11.80 11.15 -6.18
N ALA A 230 -11.47 12.13 -7.05
CA ALA A 230 -12.40 13.12 -7.56
C ALA A 230 -13.55 12.48 -8.37
N SER A 231 -13.23 11.53 -9.25
CA SER A 231 -14.23 10.79 -10.03
C SER A 231 -15.17 9.96 -9.14
N LEU A 232 -14.64 9.31 -8.09
CA LEU A 232 -15.44 8.58 -7.11
C LEU A 232 -16.35 9.50 -6.30
N LYS A 233 -15.86 10.68 -5.91
CA LYS A 233 -16.63 11.71 -5.23
C LYS A 233 -17.82 12.19 -6.09
N GLU A 234 -17.56 12.44 -7.37
CA GLU A 234 -18.60 12.83 -8.33
C GLU A 234 -19.66 11.73 -8.50
N LYS A 235 -19.24 10.48 -8.71
CA LYS A 235 -20.15 9.34 -8.82
C LYS A 235 -20.99 9.16 -7.56
N ASP A 236 -20.40 9.32 -6.38
CA ASP A 236 -21.13 9.23 -5.12
C ASP A 236 -22.13 10.37 -4.94
N ALA A 237 -21.78 11.60 -5.37
CA ALA A 237 -22.70 12.73 -5.37
C ALA A 237 -23.89 12.49 -6.31
N ILE A 238 -23.64 11.98 -7.52
CA ILE A 238 -24.68 11.59 -8.47
C ILE A 238 -25.57 10.50 -7.87
N LYS A 239 -24.98 9.46 -7.28
CA LYS A 239 -25.72 8.38 -6.60
C LYS A 239 -26.63 8.92 -5.49
N ARG A 240 -26.12 9.82 -4.64
CA ARG A 240 -26.91 10.44 -3.57
C ARG A 240 -28.03 11.34 -4.11
N ALA A 241 -27.77 12.08 -5.19
CA ALA A 241 -28.79 12.85 -5.85
C ALA A 241 -29.89 11.94 -6.43
N PHE A 242 -29.49 10.90 -7.14
CA PHE A 242 -30.40 9.95 -7.78
C PHE A 242 -31.33 9.24 -6.78
N THR A 243 -30.81 8.83 -5.59
CA THR A 243 -31.61 8.24 -4.51
C THR A 243 -32.64 9.19 -3.89
N ARG A 244 -32.60 10.50 -4.18
CA ARG A 244 -33.66 11.45 -3.78
C ARG A 244 -34.84 11.51 -4.76
N TYR A 245 -34.61 11.10 -6.00
CA TYR A 245 -35.64 11.17 -7.05
C TYR A 245 -36.25 9.81 -7.36
N VAL A 246 -35.61 8.71 -6.98
CA VAL A 246 -36.07 7.34 -7.25
C VAL A 246 -36.13 6.57 -5.94
N ALA A 247 -37.13 5.68 -5.81
CA ALA A 247 -37.27 4.83 -4.63
C ALA A 247 -35.98 4.06 -4.35
N ARG A 248 -35.55 3.98 -3.06
CA ARG A 248 -34.29 3.41 -2.61
C ARG A 248 -34.08 1.97 -3.08
N GLU A 249 -35.18 1.22 -3.08
CA GLU A 249 -35.22 -0.20 -3.45
C GLU A 249 -34.92 -0.36 -4.95
N VAL A 250 -35.50 0.49 -5.79
CA VAL A 250 -35.28 0.52 -7.23
C VAL A 250 -33.82 0.90 -7.56
N VAL A 251 -33.27 1.89 -6.86
CA VAL A 251 -31.86 2.28 -7.02
C VAL A 251 -30.93 1.14 -6.64
N SER A 252 -31.25 0.40 -5.56
CA SER A 252 -30.43 -0.74 -5.14
C SER A 252 -30.46 -1.86 -6.16
N GLU A 253 -31.60 -2.16 -6.77
CA GLU A 253 -31.73 -3.19 -7.79
C GLU A 253 -30.98 -2.80 -9.09
N ILE A 254 -31.11 -1.54 -9.52
CA ILE A 254 -30.39 -0.98 -10.67
C ILE A 254 -28.86 -1.05 -10.47
N LEU A 255 -28.36 -0.76 -9.27
CA LEU A 255 -26.94 -0.76 -8.97
C LEU A 255 -26.35 -2.16 -8.82
N GLN A 256 -27.17 -3.16 -8.47
CA GLN A 256 -26.72 -4.56 -8.39
C GLN A 256 -26.60 -5.21 -9.78
N ASP A 257 -27.48 -4.87 -10.69
CA ASP A 257 -27.48 -5.43 -12.05
C ASP A 257 -28.05 -4.40 -13.06
N PRO A 258 -27.18 -3.50 -13.58
CA PRO A 258 -27.61 -2.48 -14.52
C PRO A 258 -28.21 -3.02 -15.82
N ASP A 259 -27.87 -4.26 -16.20
CA ASP A 259 -28.35 -4.89 -17.43
C ASP A 259 -29.76 -5.48 -17.28
N LYS A 260 -30.27 -5.60 -16.05
CA LYS A 260 -31.65 -6.00 -15.75
C LYS A 260 -32.69 -4.90 -15.90
N ILE A 261 -32.29 -3.68 -16.28
CA ILE A 261 -33.24 -2.60 -16.61
C ILE A 261 -33.89 -2.92 -17.95
N VAL A 262 -34.81 -3.88 -17.95
CA VAL A 262 -35.58 -4.22 -19.14
C VAL A 262 -36.99 -3.65 -18.95
N LEU A 263 -37.59 -3.16 -20.02
CA LEU A 263 -39.02 -2.76 -20.09
C LEU A 263 -39.89 -4.01 -19.97
N THR A 264 -39.85 -4.71 -18.84
CA THR A 264 -40.67 -5.88 -18.56
C THR A 264 -41.33 -5.73 -17.20
N GLY A 265 -42.62 -6.07 -17.16
CA GLY A 265 -43.35 -6.15 -15.91
C GLY A 265 -43.60 -7.61 -15.53
N GLU A 266 -43.54 -7.90 -14.24
CA GLU A 266 -43.88 -9.21 -13.69
C GLU A 266 -45.23 -9.15 -12.96
N ARG A 267 -46.02 -10.22 -13.10
CA ARG A 267 -47.24 -10.36 -12.28
C ARG A 267 -46.85 -10.66 -10.86
N ARG A 268 -47.25 -9.80 -9.94
CA ARG A 268 -47.02 -9.95 -8.51
C ARG A 268 -48.26 -9.66 -7.70
N ASP A 269 -48.39 -10.33 -6.58
CA ASP A 269 -49.41 -9.97 -5.58
C ASP A 269 -48.87 -8.79 -4.77
N VAL A 270 -49.56 -7.67 -4.86
CA VAL A 270 -49.17 -6.41 -4.22
C VAL A 270 -50.35 -5.83 -3.43
N THR A 271 -50.03 -4.95 -2.51
CA THR A 271 -51.05 -4.08 -1.90
C THR A 271 -50.71 -2.64 -2.26
N VAL A 272 -51.65 -1.94 -2.79
CA VAL A 272 -51.49 -0.55 -3.21
C VAL A 272 -52.30 0.35 -2.26
N LEU A 273 -51.67 1.42 -1.83
CA LEU A 273 -52.21 2.45 -0.97
C LEU A 273 -52.20 3.77 -1.71
N PHE A 274 -53.39 4.41 -1.80
CA PHE A 274 -53.54 5.81 -2.18
C PHE A 274 -53.96 6.62 -0.97
N CYS A 275 -53.37 7.80 -0.83
CA CYS A 275 -53.69 8.76 0.21
C CYS A 275 -53.76 10.15 -0.38
N ASP A 276 -54.77 10.94 -0.05
CA ASP A 276 -54.99 12.27 -0.58
C ASP A 276 -55.54 13.23 0.48
N VAL A 277 -55.16 14.53 0.37
CA VAL A 277 -55.61 15.56 1.32
C VAL A 277 -56.99 16.03 0.99
N ARG A 278 -57.91 15.95 1.92
CA ARG A 278 -59.30 16.35 1.73
C ARG A 278 -59.46 17.87 1.76
N GLY A 279 -60.02 18.43 0.66
CA GLY A 279 -60.26 19.85 0.51
C GLY A 279 -59.00 20.69 0.28
N PHE A 280 -57.94 20.09 -0.23
CA PHE A 280 -56.65 20.76 -0.47
C PHE A 280 -56.81 21.98 -1.39
N THR A 281 -57.62 21.92 -2.46
CA THR A 281 -57.87 23.05 -3.36
C THR A 281 -58.30 24.30 -2.59
N SER A 282 -59.27 24.15 -1.68
CA SER A 282 -59.77 25.26 -0.87
C SER A 282 -58.76 25.78 0.15
N ILE A 283 -57.82 24.93 0.61
CA ILE A 283 -56.74 25.33 1.50
C ILE A 283 -55.68 26.07 0.70
N SER A 284 -55.26 25.54 -0.47
CA SER A 284 -54.22 26.11 -1.31
C SER A 284 -54.56 27.46 -1.91
N GLU A 285 -55.85 27.70 -2.22
CA GLU A 285 -56.33 29.02 -2.72
C GLU A 285 -56.15 30.18 -1.71
N ARG A 286 -55.96 29.85 -0.40
CA ARG A 286 -55.80 30.81 0.67
C ARG A 286 -54.35 31.01 1.11
N LEU A 287 -53.43 30.24 0.58
CA LEU A 287 -52.01 30.24 0.92
C LEU A 287 -51.17 30.85 -0.21
N SER A 288 -50.04 31.42 0.14
CA SER A 288 -49.03 31.77 -0.86
C SER A 288 -48.42 30.52 -1.49
N PRO A 289 -47.85 30.62 -2.70
CA PRO A 289 -47.20 29.47 -3.35
C PRO A 289 -46.08 28.83 -2.47
N GLU A 290 -45.34 29.62 -1.76
CA GLU A 290 -44.28 29.16 -0.84
C GLU A 290 -44.85 28.39 0.37
N GLU A 291 -45.97 28.86 0.91
CA GLU A 291 -46.69 28.19 1.99
C GLU A 291 -47.31 26.86 1.51
N VAL A 292 -47.82 26.80 0.29
CA VAL A 292 -48.31 25.55 -0.31
C VAL A 292 -47.17 24.54 -0.43
N VAL A 293 -46.01 24.94 -0.94
CA VAL A 293 -44.84 24.06 -1.05
C VAL A 293 -44.38 23.59 0.32
N SER A 294 -44.32 24.49 1.31
CA SER A 294 -43.96 24.14 2.69
C SER A 294 -44.94 23.13 3.31
N LEU A 295 -46.23 23.33 3.08
CA LEU A 295 -47.29 22.42 3.53
C LEU A 295 -47.16 21.03 2.89
N LEU A 296 -47.01 20.98 1.57
CA LEU A 296 -46.81 19.73 0.85
C LEU A 296 -45.54 18.99 1.30
N ASN A 297 -44.45 19.71 1.50
CA ASN A 297 -43.21 19.10 2.00
C ASN A 297 -43.41 18.49 3.39
N ALA A 298 -44.11 19.17 4.30
CA ALA A 298 -44.40 18.63 5.62
C ALA A 298 -45.34 17.39 5.53
N PHE A 299 -46.33 17.43 4.67
CA PHE A 299 -47.22 16.29 4.36
C PHE A 299 -46.45 15.12 3.77
N TYR A 300 -45.64 15.34 2.73
CA TYR A 300 -44.86 14.28 2.08
C TYR A 300 -43.87 13.64 3.04
N THR A 301 -43.20 14.42 3.89
CA THR A 301 -42.30 13.86 4.89
C THR A 301 -42.99 12.83 5.77
N LEU A 302 -44.19 13.15 6.29
CA LEU A 302 -44.96 12.22 7.10
C LEU A 302 -45.38 10.96 6.33
N MET A 303 -45.79 11.11 5.08
CA MET A 303 -46.23 10.00 4.22
C MET A 303 -45.05 9.06 3.91
N ILE A 304 -43.90 9.63 3.58
CA ILE A 304 -42.65 8.89 3.28
C ILE A 304 -42.21 8.13 4.51
N ASP A 305 -42.11 8.81 5.68
CA ASP A 305 -41.65 8.21 6.91
C ASP A 305 -42.55 7.04 7.35
N ALA A 306 -43.88 7.20 7.24
CA ALA A 306 -44.83 6.13 7.53
C ALA A 306 -44.68 4.95 6.56
N THR A 307 -44.45 5.22 5.28
CA THR A 307 -44.28 4.19 4.24
C THR A 307 -43.00 3.39 4.47
N PHE A 308 -41.85 4.06 4.68
CA PHE A 308 -40.57 3.39 4.86
C PHE A 308 -40.45 2.67 6.22
N LYS A 309 -41.12 3.17 7.26
CA LYS A 309 -41.18 2.50 8.56
C LYS A 309 -41.74 1.08 8.48
N HIS A 310 -42.67 0.85 7.53
CA HIS A 310 -43.29 -0.46 7.32
C HIS A 310 -42.81 -1.15 6.03
N GLU A 311 -41.65 -0.76 5.52
CA GLU A 311 -40.95 -1.37 4.36
C GLU A 311 -41.84 -1.35 3.10
N GLY A 312 -42.61 -0.26 2.92
CA GLY A 312 -43.31 0.05 1.69
C GLY A 312 -42.47 0.87 0.73
N THR A 313 -42.78 0.78 -0.56
CA THR A 313 -42.14 1.57 -1.61
C THR A 313 -43.04 2.75 -1.95
N LEU A 314 -42.54 3.98 -1.84
CA LEU A 314 -43.22 5.14 -2.39
C LEU A 314 -43.11 5.10 -3.91
N ASP A 315 -44.25 4.97 -4.60
CA ASP A 315 -44.29 4.94 -6.06
C ASP A 315 -44.20 6.37 -6.63
N LYS A 316 -45.17 7.23 -6.31
CA LYS A 316 -45.15 8.62 -6.79
C LYS A 316 -45.98 9.56 -5.93
N PHE A 317 -45.71 10.84 -6.11
CA PHE A 317 -46.58 11.92 -5.64
C PHE A 317 -47.66 12.24 -6.66
N LEU A 318 -48.86 12.50 -6.21
CA LEU A 318 -50.05 12.76 -7.05
C LEU A 318 -50.67 14.11 -6.69
N GLY A 319 -49.89 15.20 -6.87
CA GLY A 319 -50.32 16.51 -6.42
C GLY A 319 -50.38 16.58 -4.89
N ASP A 320 -51.53 16.64 -4.28
CA ASP A 320 -51.78 16.62 -2.84
C ASP A 320 -51.98 15.19 -2.28
N GLY A 321 -51.62 14.17 -3.07
CA GLY A 321 -51.71 12.76 -2.72
C GLY A 321 -50.39 12.02 -2.88
N VAL A 322 -50.38 10.77 -2.41
CA VAL A 322 -49.26 9.82 -2.57
C VAL A 322 -49.81 8.44 -2.95
N MET A 323 -49.00 7.73 -3.73
CA MET A 323 -49.18 6.31 -4.00
C MET A 323 -47.99 5.52 -3.40
N ALA A 324 -48.33 4.50 -2.62
CA ALA A 324 -47.35 3.58 -2.05
C ALA A 324 -47.72 2.13 -2.42
N VAL A 325 -46.69 1.30 -2.58
CA VAL A 325 -46.80 -0.10 -2.97
C VAL A 325 -46.11 -0.98 -1.94
N PHE A 326 -46.73 -2.11 -1.63
CA PHE A 326 -46.18 -3.14 -0.75
C PHE A 326 -46.17 -4.48 -1.48
N GLY A 327 -45.09 -5.26 -1.36
CA GLY A 327 -44.91 -6.51 -2.10
C GLY A 327 -44.14 -6.37 -3.42
N ALA A 328 -43.74 -5.13 -3.80
CA ALA A 328 -42.88 -4.86 -4.94
C ALA A 328 -42.03 -3.60 -4.68
N PRO A 329 -40.77 -3.54 -5.13
CA PRO A 329 -40.00 -4.61 -5.77
C PRO A 329 -39.65 -5.77 -4.82
N ILE A 330 -39.59 -5.50 -3.51
CA ILE A 330 -39.31 -6.51 -2.48
C ILE A 330 -40.61 -7.17 -2.03
N PHE A 331 -40.69 -8.50 -2.12
CA PHE A 331 -41.86 -9.25 -1.67
C PHE A 331 -41.81 -9.48 -0.15
N HIS A 332 -42.93 -9.16 0.50
CA HIS A 332 -43.19 -9.48 1.90
C HIS A 332 -44.51 -10.26 1.99
N PRO A 333 -44.58 -11.44 2.62
CA PRO A 333 -45.81 -12.21 2.73
C PRO A 333 -46.94 -11.48 3.47
N ASP A 334 -46.59 -10.53 4.33
CA ASP A 334 -47.50 -9.69 5.12
C ASP A 334 -47.72 -8.30 4.53
N HIS A 335 -47.48 -8.11 3.22
CA HIS A 335 -47.57 -6.81 2.53
C HIS A 335 -48.91 -6.08 2.78
N SER A 336 -50.02 -6.80 2.89
CA SER A 336 -51.32 -6.18 3.14
C SER A 336 -51.45 -5.63 4.56
N VAL A 337 -50.92 -6.33 5.57
CA VAL A 337 -50.90 -5.87 6.96
C VAL A 337 -49.99 -4.64 7.11
N ARG A 338 -48.82 -4.65 6.45
CA ARG A 338 -47.88 -3.52 6.41
C ARG A 338 -48.53 -2.28 5.80
N ALA A 339 -49.25 -2.43 4.69
CA ALA A 339 -50.00 -1.33 4.06
C ALA A 339 -51.00 -0.69 5.00
N LEU A 340 -51.73 -1.49 5.77
CA LEU A 340 -52.73 -0.96 6.69
C LEU A 340 -52.10 -0.33 7.96
N ARG A 341 -51.03 -0.89 8.48
CA ARG A 341 -50.24 -0.23 9.55
C ARG A 341 -49.70 1.13 9.08
N THR A 342 -49.25 1.21 7.82
CA THR A 342 -48.82 2.47 7.21
C THR A 342 -49.99 3.46 7.11
N ALA A 343 -51.16 3.03 6.64
CA ALA A 343 -52.36 3.89 6.56
C ALA A 343 -52.76 4.44 7.95
N LEU A 344 -52.72 3.62 9.00
CA LEU A 344 -53.00 4.05 10.37
C LEU A 344 -51.95 5.03 10.91
N ALA A 345 -50.66 4.77 10.61
CA ALA A 345 -49.57 5.67 10.97
C ALA A 345 -49.70 7.03 10.27
N MET A 346 -50.05 7.04 8.97
CA MET A 346 -50.35 8.26 8.20
C MET A 346 -51.47 9.07 8.85
N GLN A 347 -52.58 8.43 9.22
CA GLN A 347 -53.69 9.10 9.90
C GLN A 347 -53.27 9.69 11.24
N THR A 348 -52.42 9.00 12.01
CA THR A 348 -51.91 9.47 13.29
C THR A 348 -51.00 10.69 13.10
N GLY A 349 -50.03 10.61 12.16
CA GLY A 349 -49.10 11.71 11.86
C GLY A 349 -49.85 12.97 11.37
N ILE A 350 -50.87 12.80 10.54
CA ILE A 350 -51.68 13.93 10.09
C ILE A 350 -52.52 14.56 11.26
N ARG A 351 -53.02 13.75 12.15
CA ARG A 351 -53.73 14.30 13.36
C ARG A 351 -52.76 15.17 14.20
N GLU A 352 -51.54 14.72 14.40
CA GLU A 352 -50.49 15.47 15.13
C GLU A 352 -50.10 16.77 14.39
N LEU A 353 -49.87 16.68 13.05
CA LEU A 353 -49.61 17.85 12.21
C LEU A 353 -50.76 18.88 12.30
N SER A 354 -51.97 18.38 12.16
CA SER A 354 -53.19 19.22 12.23
C SER A 354 -53.34 19.92 13.58
N ALA A 355 -53.07 19.24 14.69
CA ALA A 355 -53.11 19.82 16.01
C ALA A 355 -52.11 20.98 16.15
N ARG A 356 -50.87 20.80 15.64
CA ARG A 356 -49.84 21.87 15.60
C ARG A 356 -50.30 23.05 14.73
N ARG A 357 -50.86 22.79 13.54
CA ARG A 357 -51.35 23.82 12.64
C ARG A 357 -52.47 24.65 13.29
N VAL A 358 -53.44 23.98 13.93
CA VAL A 358 -54.53 24.66 14.63
C VAL A 358 -53.97 25.55 15.77
N ALA A 359 -52.99 25.08 16.51
CA ALA A 359 -52.32 25.90 17.55
C ALA A 359 -51.60 27.15 16.95
N GLU A 360 -51.21 27.10 15.70
CA GLU A 360 -50.66 28.21 14.90
C GLU A 360 -51.71 29.07 14.22
N GLY A 361 -53.01 28.78 14.40
CA GLY A 361 -54.11 29.50 13.77
C GLY A 361 -54.33 29.16 12.30
N LYS A 362 -53.76 28.01 11.81
CA LYS A 362 -53.86 27.54 10.44
C LYS A 362 -54.91 26.44 10.30
N ASP A 363 -55.44 26.26 9.10
CA ASP A 363 -56.44 25.21 8.82
C ASP A 363 -55.88 23.80 9.11
N PRO A 364 -56.67 22.89 9.70
CA PRO A 364 -56.29 21.51 9.92
C PRO A 364 -56.27 20.74 8.61
N LEU A 365 -55.34 19.77 8.47
CA LEU A 365 -55.28 18.83 7.37
C LEU A 365 -56.04 17.55 7.74
N LYS A 366 -56.73 17.00 6.76
CA LYS A 366 -57.38 15.69 6.87
C LYS A 366 -57.10 14.89 5.59
N ILE A 367 -56.88 13.59 5.73
CA ILE A 367 -56.62 12.70 4.62
C ILE A 367 -57.71 11.63 4.49
N GLY A 368 -57.93 11.15 3.27
CA GLY A 368 -58.63 9.93 2.94
C GLY A 368 -57.68 8.91 2.36
N ILE A 369 -57.84 7.66 2.73
CA ILE A 369 -56.93 6.57 2.30
C ILE A 369 -57.76 5.43 1.70
N GLY A 370 -57.34 4.93 0.52
CA GLY A 370 -57.81 3.71 -0.08
C GLY A 370 -56.71 2.68 -0.21
N VAL A 371 -56.98 1.46 0.24
CA VAL A 371 -55.99 0.35 0.17
C VAL A 371 -56.66 -0.86 -0.48
N ASN A 372 -55.98 -1.44 -1.47
CA ASN A 372 -56.43 -2.67 -2.11
C ASN A 372 -55.28 -3.62 -2.40
N ALA A 373 -55.48 -4.89 -2.07
CA ALA A 373 -54.57 -5.99 -2.37
C ALA A 373 -55.06 -6.75 -3.62
N GLY A 374 -54.15 -7.18 -4.44
CA GLY A 374 -54.46 -8.01 -5.61
C GLY A 374 -53.30 -8.13 -6.57
N CYS A 375 -53.49 -8.90 -7.63
CA CYS A 375 -52.48 -9.11 -8.64
C CYS A 375 -52.34 -7.85 -9.51
N ALA A 376 -51.10 -7.41 -9.69
CA ALA A 376 -50.74 -6.31 -10.60
C ALA A 376 -49.48 -6.66 -11.38
N VAL A 377 -49.20 -5.94 -12.44
CA VAL A 377 -47.92 -6.00 -13.16
C VAL A 377 -47.03 -4.94 -12.55
N ALA A 378 -45.96 -5.37 -11.90
CA ALA A 378 -44.92 -4.51 -11.32
C ALA A 378 -43.68 -4.50 -12.22
N GLY A 379 -43.14 -3.34 -12.52
CA GLY A 379 -41.92 -3.24 -13.36
C GLY A 379 -41.69 -1.85 -13.93
N ASN A 380 -40.69 -1.75 -14.81
CA ASN A 380 -40.34 -0.53 -15.48
C ASN A 380 -41.30 -0.25 -16.63
N VAL A 381 -42.00 0.86 -16.57
CA VAL A 381 -42.99 1.31 -17.56
C VAL A 381 -42.57 2.64 -18.15
N GLY A 382 -42.58 2.76 -19.48
CA GLY A 382 -42.18 3.99 -20.16
C GLY A 382 -41.42 3.73 -21.45
N THR A 383 -40.43 4.55 -21.71
CA THR A 383 -39.52 4.44 -22.86
C THR A 383 -38.08 4.40 -22.37
N GLU A 384 -37.13 4.04 -23.23
CA GLU A 384 -35.70 4.09 -22.91
C GLU A 384 -35.22 5.47 -22.42
N GLN A 385 -35.92 6.54 -22.83
CA GLN A 385 -35.57 7.92 -22.43
C GLN A 385 -36.18 8.32 -21.07
N ARG A 386 -37.28 7.68 -20.65
CA ARG A 386 -37.98 7.96 -19.39
C ARG A 386 -38.75 6.72 -18.93
N MET A 387 -38.32 6.16 -17.83
CA MET A 387 -38.94 5.01 -17.19
C MET A 387 -39.37 5.35 -15.78
N GLU A 388 -40.45 4.72 -15.34
CA GLU A 388 -40.89 4.73 -13.94
C GLU A 388 -41.10 3.28 -13.50
N TYR A 389 -40.54 2.89 -12.37
CA TYR A 389 -40.87 1.63 -11.73
C TYR A 389 -42.24 1.83 -11.04
N THR A 390 -43.23 1.11 -11.48
CA THR A 390 -44.60 1.28 -10.98
C THR A 390 -45.39 -0.03 -11.09
N VAL A 391 -46.59 -0.02 -10.58
CA VAL A 391 -47.52 -1.14 -10.68
C VAL A 391 -48.74 -0.74 -11.51
N ILE A 392 -49.19 -1.63 -12.39
CA ILE A 392 -50.37 -1.42 -13.27
C ILE A 392 -51.28 -2.62 -13.13
N GLY A 393 -52.60 -2.35 -12.98
CA GLY A 393 -53.60 -3.37 -12.91
C GLY A 393 -54.94 -2.87 -12.37
N ASP A 394 -55.97 -3.72 -12.48
CA ASP A 394 -57.31 -3.39 -11.96
C ASP A 394 -57.30 -3.21 -10.44
N SER A 395 -56.43 -3.95 -9.74
CA SER A 395 -56.21 -3.81 -8.29
C SER A 395 -55.68 -2.43 -7.89
N VAL A 396 -54.85 -1.80 -8.74
CA VAL A 396 -54.32 -0.43 -8.52
C VAL A 396 -55.47 0.60 -8.70
N ASN A 397 -56.25 0.45 -9.77
CA ASN A 397 -57.37 1.32 -10.02
C ASN A 397 -58.41 1.26 -8.90
N LEU A 398 -58.64 0.06 -8.34
CA LEU A 398 -59.57 -0.10 -7.23
C LEU A 398 -59.10 0.62 -5.98
N ALA A 399 -57.83 0.55 -5.63
CA ALA A 399 -57.25 1.29 -4.50
C ALA A 399 -57.45 2.82 -4.64
N SER A 400 -57.19 3.37 -5.83
CA SER A 400 -57.40 4.80 -6.14
C SER A 400 -58.88 5.20 -6.01
N ARG A 401 -59.80 4.33 -6.45
CA ARG A 401 -61.25 4.60 -6.32
C ARG A 401 -61.70 4.54 -4.87
N LEU A 402 -61.24 3.58 -4.08
CA LEU A 402 -61.49 3.52 -2.65
C LEU A 402 -61.00 4.78 -1.93
N GLU A 403 -59.83 5.28 -2.30
CA GLU A 403 -59.30 6.54 -1.78
C GLU A 403 -60.27 7.70 -2.09
N SER A 404 -60.74 7.84 -3.35
CA SER A 404 -61.66 8.92 -3.74
C SER A 404 -63.00 8.90 -2.99
N TYR A 405 -63.47 7.74 -2.55
CA TYR A 405 -64.68 7.59 -1.73
C TYR A 405 -64.42 7.79 -0.22
N ALA A 406 -63.17 7.70 0.23
CA ALA A 406 -62.83 7.84 1.64
C ALA A 406 -63.10 9.27 2.13
N LYS A 407 -63.91 9.42 3.18
CA LYS A 407 -64.11 10.71 3.85
C LYS A 407 -62.86 11.09 4.62
N ALA A 408 -62.83 12.33 5.07
CA ALA A 408 -61.77 12.83 5.94
C ALA A 408 -61.61 11.95 7.20
N GLY A 409 -60.41 11.39 7.36
CA GLY A 409 -60.06 10.50 8.50
C GLY A 409 -60.37 9.02 8.21
N GLN A 410 -60.96 8.65 7.07
CA GLN A 410 -61.30 7.26 6.78
C GLN A 410 -60.15 6.51 6.03
N ILE A 411 -60.04 5.23 6.29
CA ILE A 411 -59.23 4.26 5.54
C ILE A 411 -60.20 3.20 5.00
N LEU A 412 -60.34 3.11 3.67
CA LEU A 412 -61.22 2.16 2.99
C LEU A 412 -60.46 1.02 2.36
N ILE A 413 -60.98 -0.18 2.49
CA ILE A 413 -60.43 -1.41 1.91
C ILE A 413 -61.53 -2.23 1.20
N SER A 414 -61.15 -3.03 0.20
CA SER A 414 -62.01 -4.00 -0.45
C SER A 414 -62.26 -5.26 0.41
N SER A 415 -63.27 -6.04 0.06
CA SER A 415 -63.51 -7.39 0.62
C SER A 415 -62.29 -8.29 0.51
N ASP A 416 -61.60 -8.28 -0.63
CA ASP A 416 -60.39 -9.11 -0.86
C ASP A 416 -59.27 -8.74 0.06
N THR A 417 -59.02 -7.44 0.24
CA THR A 417 -58.04 -6.92 1.20
C THR A 417 -58.43 -7.28 2.65
N HIS A 418 -59.75 -7.09 3.00
CA HIS A 418 -60.25 -7.46 4.32
C HIS A 418 -60.00 -8.93 4.65
N ALA A 419 -60.29 -9.84 3.66
CA ALA A 419 -60.07 -11.28 3.86
C ALA A 419 -58.62 -11.63 4.24
N LEU A 420 -57.62 -10.92 3.67
CA LEU A 420 -56.19 -11.13 3.95
C LEU A 420 -55.79 -10.59 5.33
N VAL A 421 -56.46 -9.57 5.86
CA VAL A 421 -56.01 -8.86 7.07
C VAL A 421 -56.90 -9.03 8.30
N LYS A 422 -58.03 -9.75 8.17
CA LYS A 422 -59.08 -9.89 9.21
C LYS A 422 -58.57 -10.38 10.57
N SER A 423 -57.46 -11.10 10.59
CA SER A 423 -56.83 -11.58 11.83
C SER A 423 -56.04 -10.51 12.57
N ALA A 424 -55.57 -9.47 11.85
CA ALA A 424 -54.64 -8.46 12.38
C ALA A 424 -55.27 -7.06 12.50
N ILE A 425 -56.37 -6.79 11.80
CA ILE A 425 -56.98 -5.47 11.66
C ILE A 425 -58.44 -5.52 12.06
N ASP A 426 -58.89 -4.51 12.80
CA ASP A 426 -60.29 -4.27 13.06
C ASP A 426 -60.88 -3.39 11.97
N ALA A 427 -61.96 -3.88 11.32
CA ALA A 427 -62.61 -3.17 10.27
C ALA A 427 -64.15 -3.29 10.39
N ARG A 428 -64.87 -2.24 9.95
CA ARG A 428 -66.31 -2.13 9.94
C ARG A 428 -66.84 -2.24 8.52
N PRO A 429 -67.86 -3.09 8.19
CA PRO A 429 -68.47 -3.11 6.89
C PRO A 429 -69.27 -1.81 6.63
N LEU A 430 -69.08 -1.22 5.45
CA LEU A 430 -69.84 -0.07 5.00
C LEU A 430 -70.96 -0.45 4.00
N GLY A 431 -71.01 -1.74 3.63
CA GLY A 431 -71.98 -2.27 2.65
C GLY A 431 -71.41 -2.24 1.22
N ARG A 432 -72.32 -2.48 0.26
CA ARG A 432 -71.98 -2.50 -1.16
C ARG A 432 -71.92 -1.09 -1.71
N MET A 433 -70.85 -0.83 -2.47
CA MET A 433 -70.64 0.47 -3.12
C MET A 433 -70.42 0.26 -4.59
N LYS A 434 -71.16 1.04 -5.40
CA LYS A 434 -70.94 1.09 -6.86
C LYS A 434 -69.72 1.95 -7.14
N VAL A 435 -68.63 1.30 -7.52
CA VAL A 435 -67.36 1.98 -7.80
C VAL A 435 -67.29 2.25 -9.30
N ARG A 436 -67.02 3.50 -9.71
CA ARG A 436 -66.96 3.94 -11.11
C ARG A 436 -66.09 3.00 -11.94
N GLY A 437 -66.67 2.40 -13.05
CA GLY A 437 -65.94 1.50 -13.95
C GLY A 437 -65.83 0.05 -13.47
N LYS A 438 -66.56 -0.34 -12.44
CA LYS A 438 -66.91 -1.74 -12.14
C LYS A 438 -68.38 -1.93 -12.46
N GLU A 439 -68.75 -3.07 -13.14
CA GLU A 439 -70.12 -3.39 -13.41
C GLU A 439 -70.90 -3.78 -12.17
N ASP A 440 -70.16 -4.53 -11.27
CA ASP A 440 -70.69 -5.02 -10.00
C ASP A 440 -70.32 -4.09 -8.83
N GLU A 441 -71.27 -4.03 -7.87
CA GLU A 441 -71.00 -3.42 -6.59
C GLU A 441 -70.01 -4.25 -5.79
N ILE A 442 -69.07 -3.60 -5.06
CA ILE A 442 -68.09 -4.25 -4.20
C ILE A 442 -68.37 -4.00 -2.73
N ASP A 443 -68.12 -4.97 -1.88
CA ASP A 443 -68.16 -4.79 -0.43
C ASP A 443 -66.97 -4.01 0.04
N VAL A 444 -67.21 -2.91 0.77
CA VAL A 444 -66.19 -1.99 1.26
C VAL A 444 -66.18 -2.00 2.81
N TYR A 445 -64.98 -1.96 3.36
CA TYR A 445 -64.78 -1.93 4.80
C TYR A 445 -63.96 -0.69 5.20
N GLU A 446 -64.30 -0.11 6.36
CA GLU A 446 -63.54 0.96 6.99
C GLU A 446 -62.62 0.35 8.04
N VAL A 447 -61.35 0.65 7.98
CA VAL A 447 -60.34 0.22 8.94
C VAL A 447 -60.42 1.11 10.19
N LEU A 448 -60.51 0.51 11.37
CA LEU A 448 -60.65 1.20 12.64
C LEU A 448 -59.36 1.19 13.47
N GLY A 449 -58.56 0.14 13.36
CA GLY A 449 -57.29 0.00 14.11
C GLY A 449 -56.65 -1.37 13.91
N VAL A 450 -55.53 -1.56 14.60
CA VAL A 450 -54.87 -2.86 14.68
C VAL A 450 -55.52 -3.65 15.83
N ARG A 451 -55.83 -4.93 15.57
CA ARG A 451 -56.47 -5.79 16.56
C ARG A 451 -55.53 -6.08 17.74
N GLY A 452 -55.92 -5.65 18.97
CA GLY A 452 -55.17 -5.87 20.17
C GLY A 452 -54.20 -4.75 20.56
N GLU A 453 -54.24 -3.61 19.90
CA GLU A 453 -53.61 -2.34 20.28
C GLU A 453 -54.61 -1.34 20.82
#